data_7f02381931d87ceaa0cae072a6232b72
#
_entry.id   7f02381931d87ceaa0cae072a6232b72
#
_cell.length_a   1.000
_cell.length_b   1.000
_cell.length_c   1.000
_cell.angle_alpha   90.00
_cell.angle_beta   90.00
_cell.angle_gamma   90.00
#
_symmetry.space_group_name_H-M   'P 1'
#
loop_
_entity.id
_entity.type
_entity.pdbx_description
1 polymer ?
#
loop_
_entity_poly.entity_id
_entity_poly.type
_entity_poly.pdbx_seq_one_letter_code
_entity_poly.pdbx_strand_id
1 'polypeptide(L)'
;MSLTRTTHRKSATVKAALTAAATAVATAGVAVAALVTAGPAAGSLSGLGSAGAQAQVAHVTSITHNAAQEAAAASAAKAARQTAHKMLGHFGWGHRQFSPLNKLWNRESSWNKYAYNASSGAYGIPQAVPGSKMASAGKHWRTNATTQIRWGLRYIKSRYGYPRRAWDHELAYGWY
;
A
#
# COMPACT_ATOMS: atom_id res chain seq x y z
N MET A 1 44.60 31.42 13.93
CA MET A 1 43.74 30.41 14.53
C MET A 1 42.63 30.08 13.52
N SER A 2 42.84 29.03 12.76
CA SER A 2 41.91 28.58 11.69
C SER A 2 40.90 27.62 12.26
N LEU A 3 39.62 27.96 12.21
CA LEU A 3 38.49 27.08 12.56
C LEU A 3 38.11 26.27 11.35
N THR A 4 38.49 25.00 11.34
CA THR A 4 38.05 24.01 10.37
C THR A 4 36.60 23.62 10.62
N ARG A 5 35.72 24.03 9.72
CA ARG A 5 34.30 23.70 9.72
C ARG A 5 34.13 22.31 9.13
N THR A 6 33.97 21.30 9.97
CA THR A 6 33.67 19.93 9.56
C THR A 6 32.21 19.85 9.07
N THR A 7 32.04 19.81 7.76
CA THR A 7 30.74 19.56 7.13
C THR A 7 30.42 18.07 7.23
N HIS A 8 29.52 17.72 8.11
CA HIS A 8 28.91 16.39 8.17
C HIS A 8 28.01 16.21 6.94
N ARG A 9 28.58 15.61 5.91
CA ARG A 9 27.87 15.14 4.73
C ARG A 9 27.04 13.92 5.12
N LYS A 10 25.79 14.12 5.52
CA LYS A 10 24.82 13.03 5.67
C LYS A 10 24.58 12.43 4.30
N SER A 11 25.04 11.20 4.12
CA SER A 11 24.74 10.38 2.94
C SER A 11 23.25 10.32 2.72
N ALA A 12 22.79 10.95 1.67
CA ALA A 12 21.48 10.71 1.11
C ALA A 12 21.50 9.32 0.49
N THR A 13 21.12 8.31 1.27
CA THR A 13 20.87 6.96 0.73
C THR A 13 19.65 7.07 -0.18
N VAL A 14 19.94 6.94 -1.46
CA VAL A 14 18.98 6.88 -2.54
C VAL A 14 17.91 5.85 -2.19
N LYS A 15 16.71 6.31 -1.85
CA LYS A 15 15.51 5.47 -1.93
C LYS A 15 15.29 5.18 -3.40
N ALA A 16 15.72 4.01 -3.84
CA ALA A 16 15.34 3.52 -5.15
C ALA A 16 13.82 3.53 -5.21
N ALA A 17 13.29 4.43 -5.99
CA ALA A 17 11.87 4.49 -6.30
C ALA A 17 11.52 3.20 -7.02
N LEU A 18 10.82 2.31 -6.34
CA LEU A 18 10.09 1.25 -6.98
C LEU A 18 8.89 1.91 -7.67
N THR A 19 9.15 2.46 -8.84
CA THR A 19 8.10 2.89 -9.76
C THR A 19 7.45 1.63 -10.30
N ALA A 20 6.54 1.06 -9.54
CA ALA A 20 5.59 0.11 -10.09
C ALA A 20 4.68 0.93 -11.01
N ALA A 21 4.90 0.79 -12.30
CA ALA A 21 4.00 1.27 -13.31
C ALA A 21 2.63 0.64 -13.07
N ALA A 22 1.72 1.40 -12.53
CA ALA A 22 0.30 1.07 -12.50
C ALA A 22 -0.21 1.25 -13.94
N THR A 23 -0.04 0.22 -14.74
CA THR A 23 -0.77 0.11 -16.01
C THR A 23 -2.22 -0.19 -15.63
N ALA A 24 -3.06 0.81 -15.81
CA ALA A 24 -4.49 0.67 -15.74
C ALA A 24 -4.94 -0.35 -16.77
N VAL A 25 -5.31 -1.54 -16.34
CA VAL A 25 -6.13 -2.44 -17.13
C VAL A 25 -7.57 -2.14 -16.79
N ALA A 26 -8.16 -1.31 -17.63
CA ALA A 26 -9.60 -1.10 -17.66
C ALA A 26 -10.30 -2.42 -18.05
N THR A 27 -11.29 -2.78 -17.24
CA THR A 27 -12.55 -3.42 -17.61
C THR A 27 -12.52 -4.38 -18.81
N ALA A 28 -12.49 -5.67 -18.52
CA ALA A 28 -13.23 -6.62 -19.32
C ALA A 28 -13.81 -7.67 -18.40
N GLY A 29 -15.09 -7.49 -18.08
CA GLY A 29 -15.92 -8.54 -17.52
C GLY A 29 -16.01 -9.66 -18.54
N VAL A 30 -15.21 -10.71 -18.37
CA VAL A 30 -15.39 -11.95 -19.11
C VAL A 30 -16.21 -12.86 -18.21
N ALA A 31 -17.50 -12.84 -18.44
CA ALA A 31 -18.37 -13.93 -18.04
C ALA A 31 -17.93 -15.18 -18.84
N VAL A 32 -17.15 -16.05 -18.24
CA VAL A 32 -16.91 -17.38 -18.79
C VAL A 32 -18.15 -18.21 -18.48
N ALA A 33 -19.15 -18.09 -19.34
CA ALA A 33 -20.20 -19.08 -19.42
C ALA A 33 -19.57 -20.33 -20.10
N ALA A 34 -19.24 -21.33 -19.29
CA ALA A 34 -18.87 -22.64 -19.81
C ALA A 34 -20.10 -23.30 -20.44
N LEU A 35 -20.25 -23.08 -21.72
CA LEU A 35 -21.22 -23.88 -22.51
C LEU A 35 -20.53 -25.19 -22.89
N VAL A 36 -20.69 -26.20 -22.06
CA VAL A 36 -20.37 -27.58 -22.44
C VAL A 36 -21.55 -28.12 -23.21
N THR A 37 -21.55 -27.98 -24.54
CA THR A 37 -22.43 -28.75 -25.40
C THR A 37 -21.72 -30.06 -25.72
N ALA A 38 -22.20 -31.13 -25.14
CA ALA A 38 -21.82 -32.48 -25.50
C ALA A 38 -22.42 -32.80 -26.88
N GLY A 39 -21.56 -32.97 -27.87
CA GLY A 39 -21.89 -33.61 -29.16
C GLY A 39 -21.08 -34.88 -29.31
N PRO A 40 -21.69 -35.99 -29.83
CA PRO A 40 -20.98 -37.25 -29.92
C PRO A 40 -20.13 -37.29 -31.21
N ALA A 41 -18.82 -37.21 -31.06
CA ALA A 41 -17.89 -37.65 -32.08
C ALA A 41 -16.79 -38.47 -31.41
N ALA A 42 -16.93 -39.78 -31.52
CA ALA A 42 -15.87 -40.71 -31.15
C ALA A 42 -14.67 -40.52 -32.10
N GLY A 43 -13.70 -39.82 -31.61
CA GLY A 43 -12.35 -39.72 -32.19
C GLY A 43 -11.37 -39.91 -31.07
N SER A 44 -10.61 -41.02 -31.10
CA SER A 44 -9.49 -41.31 -30.21
C SER A 44 -8.49 -40.20 -30.20
N LEU A 45 -8.53 -39.36 -29.18
CA LEU A 45 -7.42 -38.46 -28.78
C LEU A 45 -6.75 -38.97 -27.52
N SER A 46 -6.21 -40.18 -27.63
CA SER A 46 -5.23 -40.70 -26.67
C SER A 46 -3.90 -40.00 -26.97
N GLY A 47 -3.53 -39.01 -26.16
CA GLY A 47 -2.17 -38.51 -26.22
C GLY A 47 -1.86 -37.05 -25.91
N LEU A 48 -2.83 -36.21 -25.55
CA LEU A 48 -2.51 -34.86 -25.07
C LEU A 48 -2.77 -34.80 -23.57
N GLY A 49 -1.65 -35.00 -22.86
CA GLY A 49 -1.57 -35.37 -21.49
C GLY A 49 -2.28 -34.48 -20.49
N SER A 50 -2.78 -35.16 -19.49
CA SER A 50 -3.27 -34.59 -18.20
C SER A 50 -2.39 -33.49 -17.60
N ALA A 51 -1.10 -33.44 -17.92
CA ALA A 51 -0.16 -32.41 -17.51
C ALA A 51 -0.48 -31.02 -18.05
N GLY A 52 -0.91 -30.90 -19.30
CA GLY A 52 -1.25 -29.60 -19.90
C GLY A 52 -2.53 -28.99 -19.30
N ALA A 53 -3.54 -29.84 -19.07
CA ALA A 53 -4.77 -29.40 -18.45
C ALA A 53 -4.56 -29.00 -16.98
N GLN A 54 -3.74 -29.73 -16.24
CA GLN A 54 -3.37 -29.41 -14.88
C GLN A 54 -2.58 -28.09 -14.78
N ALA A 55 -1.63 -27.83 -15.70
CA ALA A 55 -0.90 -26.59 -15.78
C ALA A 55 -1.80 -25.39 -16.06
N GLN A 56 -2.78 -25.52 -16.94
CA GLN A 56 -3.77 -24.47 -17.23
C GLN A 56 -4.67 -24.17 -16.02
N VAL A 57 -5.16 -25.21 -15.34
CA VAL A 57 -5.96 -25.03 -14.11
C VAL A 57 -5.14 -24.33 -13.04
N ALA A 58 -3.90 -24.72 -12.81
CA ALA A 58 -3.02 -24.08 -11.83
C ALA A 58 -2.77 -22.60 -12.18
N HIS A 59 -2.59 -22.29 -13.47
CA HIS A 59 -2.39 -20.92 -13.93
C HIS A 59 -3.64 -20.03 -13.72
N VAL A 60 -4.81 -20.53 -14.09
CA VAL A 60 -6.07 -19.83 -13.86
C VAL A 60 -6.35 -19.64 -12.37
N THR A 61 -6.07 -20.65 -11.55
CA THR A 61 -6.22 -20.56 -10.09
C THR A 61 -5.29 -19.50 -9.49
N SER A 62 -4.06 -19.40 -9.95
CA SER A 62 -3.13 -18.37 -9.47
C SER A 62 -3.56 -16.95 -9.87
N ILE A 63 -4.05 -16.77 -11.09
CA ILE A 63 -4.56 -15.47 -11.56
C ILE A 63 -5.77 -15.03 -10.72
N THR A 64 -6.72 -15.93 -10.49
CA THR A 64 -7.92 -15.62 -9.69
C THR A 64 -7.57 -15.32 -8.23
N HIS A 65 -6.62 -16.04 -7.67
CA HIS A 65 -6.13 -15.80 -6.30
C HIS A 65 -5.46 -14.43 -6.18
N ASN A 66 -4.59 -14.07 -7.12
CA ASN A 66 -3.93 -12.77 -7.14
C ASN A 66 -4.93 -11.62 -7.30
N ALA A 67 -5.91 -11.76 -8.20
CA ALA A 67 -6.96 -10.76 -8.38
C ALA A 67 -7.82 -10.57 -7.12
N ALA A 68 -8.12 -11.64 -6.40
CA ALA A 68 -8.84 -11.58 -5.13
C ALA A 68 -8.02 -10.89 -4.03
N GLN A 69 -6.73 -11.14 -3.96
CA GLN A 69 -5.82 -10.47 -3.02
C GLN A 69 -5.70 -8.97 -3.31
N GLU A 70 -5.57 -8.58 -4.58
CA GLU A 70 -5.52 -7.16 -4.98
C GLU A 70 -6.84 -6.45 -4.65
N ALA A 71 -7.98 -7.08 -4.92
CA ALA A 71 -9.29 -6.54 -4.57
C ALA A 71 -9.45 -6.35 -3.05
N ALA A 72 -9.00 -7.31 -2.26
CA ALA A 72 -9.01 -7.23 -0.80
C ALA A 72 -8.10 -6.10 -0.28
N ALA A 73 -6.90 -5.96 -0.85
CA ALA A 73 -5.97 -4.89 -0.51
C ALA A 73 -6.54 -3.50 -0.86
N ALA A 74 -7.15 -3.36 -2.03
CA ALA A 74 -7.81 -2.12 -2.46
C ALA A 74 -8.98 -1.75 -1.53
N SER A 75 -9.79 -2.74 -1.14
CA SER A 75 -10.89 -2.56 -0.18
C SER A 75 -10.37 -2.11 1.19
N ALA A 76 -9.33 -2.76 1.70
CA ALA A 76 -8.69 -2.39 2.96
C ALA A 76 -8.12 -0.96 2.93
N ALA A 77 -7.46 -0.58 1.84
CA ALA A 77 -6.94 0.77 1.64
C ALA A 77 -8.07 1.82 1.57
N LYS A 78 -9.18 1.51 0.92
CA LYS A 78 -10.38 2.36 0.90
C LYS A 78 -10.94 2.58 2.31
N ALA A 79 -11.08 1.51 3.08
CA ALA A 79 -11.56 1.58 4.47
C ALA A 79 -10.61 2.40 5.36
N ALA A 80 -9.29 2.26 5.19
CA ALA A 80 -8.29 3.04 5.90
C ALA A 80 -8.40 4.54 5.58
N ARG A 81 -8.59 4.92 4.31
CA ARG A 81 -8.81 6.32 3.88
C ARG A 81 -10.05 6.91 4.53
N GLN A 82 -11.15 6.17 4.53
CA GLN A 82 -12.40 6.60 5.17
C GLN A 82 -12.24 6.82 6.67
N THR A 83 -11.53 5.90 7.33
CA THR A 83 -11.20 6.03 8.76
C THR A 83 -10.40 7.30 9.05
N ALA A 84 -9.34 7.54 8.28
CA ALA A 84 -8.52 8.73 8.43
C ALA A 84 -9.33 10.02 8.18
N HIS A 85 -10.16 10.04 7.15
CA HIS A 85 -11.02 11.19 6.85
C HIS A 85 -11.95 11.54 8.02
N LYS A 86 -12.60 10.53 8.61
CA LYS A 86 -13.47 10.71 9.80
C LYS A 86 -12.70 11.22 11.02
N MET A 87 -11.42 10.89 11.12
CA MET A 87 -10.60 11.28 12.27
C MET A 87 -10.05 12.71 12.19
N LEU A 88 -10.07 13.36 11.04
CA LEU A 88 -9.49 14.71 10.89
C LEU A 88 -10.07 15.73 11.87
N GLY A 89 -11.39 15.69 12.08
CA GLY A 89 -12.07 16.59 13.01
C GLY A 89 -11.57 16.49 14.46
N HIS A 90 -11.19 15.29 14.92
CA HIS A 90 -10.61 15.09 16.27
C HIS A 90 -9.25 15.79 16.44
N PHE A 91 -8.57 16.11 15.34
CA PHE A 91 -7.30 16.84 15.34
C PHE A 91 -7.47 18.34 15.10
N GLY A 92 -8.72 18.82 14.96
CA GLY A 92 -9.03 20.20 14.64
C GLY A 92 -8.74 20.55 13.16
N TRP A 93 -8.77 19.57 12.28
CA TRP A 93 -8.49 19.76 10.86
C TRP A 93 -9.75 19.68 10.00
N GLY A 94 -9.91 20.65 9.10
CA GLY A 94 -11.01 20.65 8.13
C GLY A 94 -10.76 19.64 6.99
N HIS A 95 -11.81 19.35 6.21
CA HIS A 95 -11.81 18.37 5.10
C HIS A 95 -10.70 18.60 4.07
N ARG A 96 -10.29 19.86 3.86
CA ARG A 96 -9.22 20.21 2.92
C ARG A 96 -7.87 19.57 3.26
N GLN A 97 -7.69 19.16 4.52
CA GLN A 97 -6.47 18.47 4.95
C GLN A 97 -6.42 17.00 4.55
N PHE A 98 -7.54 16.42 4.10
CA PHE A 98 -7.55 15.03 3.64
C PHE A 98 -6.76 14.83 2.34
N SER A 99 -6.89 15.73 1.38
CA SER A 99 -6.18 15.61 0.10
C SER A 99 -4.65 15.50 0.28
N PRO A 100 -3.97 16.39 1.00
CA PRO A 100 -2.54 16.25 1.25
C PRO A 100 -2.18 15.02 2.09
N LEU A 101 -2.99 14.64 3.08
CA LEU A 101 -2.81 13.40 3.83
C LEU A 101 -2.88 12.17 2.93
N ASN A 102 -3.87 12.15 2.04
CA ASN A 102 -4.04 11.04 1.09
C ASN A 102 -2.85 10.92 0.14
N LYS A 103 -2.33 12.02 -0.38
CA LYS A 103 -1.12 12.05 -1.21
C LYS A 103 0.09 11.50 -0.45
N LEU A 104 0.28 11.97 0.77
CA LEU A 104 1.38 11.56 1.63
C LEU A 104 1.37 10.04 1.87
N TRP A 105 0.29 9.51 2.42
CA TRP A 105 0.23 8.09 2.77
C TRP A 105 0.04 7.16 1.56
N ASN A 106 -0.40 7.70 0.43
CA ASN A 106 -0.35 6.96 -0.82
C ASN A 106 1.09 6.76 -1.29
N ARG A 107 1.94 7.79 -1.16
CA ARG A 107 3.38 7.71 -1.48
C ARG A 107 4.13 6.81 -0.51
N GLU A 108 3.79 6.83 0.77
CA GLU A 108 4.46 6.04 1.80
C GLU A 108 4.20 4.53 1.69
N SER A 109 2.94 4.16 1.52
CA SER A 109 2.54 2.76 1.65
C SER A 109 1.39 2.34 0.74
N SER A 110 0.83 3.24 -0.08
CA SER A 110 -0.45 3.06 -0.77
C SER A 110 -1.59 2.68 0.21
N TRP A 111 -1.50 3.17 1.47
CA TRP A 111 -2.41 2.85 2.57
C TRP A 111 -2.35 1.39 3.03
N ASN A 112 -1.28 0.69 2.71
CA ASN A 112 -1.10 -0.70 3.13
C ASN A 112 -0.58 -0.75 4.58
N LYS A 113 -1.41 -1.28 5.47
CA LYS A 113 -1.04 -1.47 6.88
C LYS A 113 0.09 -2.49 7.11
N TYR A 114 0.39 -3.30 6.11
CA TYR A 114 1.46 -4.29 6.16
C TYR A 114 2.72 -3.88 5.39
N ALA A 115 2.73 -2.68 4.80
CA ALA A 115 3.91 -2.18 4.10
C ALA A 115 5.13 -2.19 5.03
N TYR A 116 6.22 -2.78 4.55
CA TYR A 116 7.47 -2.88 5.29
C TYR A 116 8.65 -2.56 4.38
N ASN A 117 9.51 -1.68 4.82
CA ASN A 117 10.76 -1.35 4.15
C ASN A 117 11.91 -2.01 4.91
N ALA A 118 12.52 -3.05 4.31
CA ALA A 118 13.55 -3.85 4.96
C ALA A 118 14.84 -3.06 5.25
N SER A 119 15.13 -2.02 4.46
CA SER A 119 16.36 -1.22 4.63
C SER A 119 16.26 -0.20 5.77
N SER A 120 15.08 0.37 6.00
CA SER A 120 14.86 1.39 7.02
C SER A 120 14.12 0.90 8.26
N GLY A 121 13.47 -0.26 8.17
CA GLY A 121 12.56 -0.77 9.19
C GLY A 121 11.23 0.01 9.28
N ALA A 122 10.93 0.86 8.27
CA ALA A 122 9.67 1.59 8.22
C ALA A 122 8.48 0.63 8.07
N TYR A 123 7.38 0.91 8.78
CA TYR A 123 6.25 0.00 8.84
C TYR A 123 4.90 0.71 8.75
N GLY A 124 3.98 0.03 8.05
CA GLY A 124 2.56 0.34 8.02
C GLY A 124 2.18 1.57 7.19
N ILE A 125 0.94 2.02 7.36
CA ILE A 125 0.38 3.14 6.62
C ILE A 125 1.25 4.40 6.70
N PRO A 126 1.71 4.84 7.89
CA PRO A 126 2.52 6.06 8.01
C PRO A 126 4.03 5.82 7.85
N GLN A 127 4.48 4.60 7.53
CA GLN A 127 5.90 4.24 7.45
C GLN A 127 6.72 4.69 8.67
N ALA A 128 6.21 4.36 9.87
CA ALA A 128 6.87 4.71 11.14
C ALA A 128 8.22 4.00 11.31
N VAL A 129 9.24 4.72 11.76
CA VAL A 129 10.59 4.20 12.04
C VAL A 129 10.98 4.48 13.50
N PRO A 130 11.22 3.45 14.33
CA PRO A 130 10.77 2.07 14.12
C PRO A 130 9.25 1.95 14.22
N GLY A 131 8.69 0.92 13.56
CA GLY A 131 7.24 0.67 13.56
C GLY A 131 6.63 0.50 14.95
N SER A 132 7.42 0.02 15.93
CA SER A 132 6.98 -0.17 17.32
C SER A 132 6.54 1.11 18.03
N LYS A 133 6.92 2.29 17.55
CA LYS A 133 6.42 3.58 18.07
C LYS A 133 4.89 3.66 18.02
N MET A 134 4.26 2.96 17.05
CA MET A 134 2.81 2.94 16.90
C MET A 134 2.09 2.22 18.06
N ALA A 135 2.80 1.46 18.89
CA ALA A 135 2.24 0.85 20.10
C ALA A 135 1.69 1.90 21.09
N SER A 136 2.22 3.11 21.07
CA SER A 136 1.72 4.24 21.89
C SER A 136 0.30 4.69 21.52
N ALA A 137 -0.19 4.31 20.34
CA ALA A 137 -1.55 4.62 19.89
C ALA A 137 -2.56 3.50 20.14
N GLY A 138 -2.09 2.29 20.51
CA GLY A 138 -2.96 1.16 20.82
C GLY A 138 -2.31 -0.20 20.57
N LYS A 139 -2.96 -1.24 21.11
CA LYS A 139 -2.58 -2.63 20.89
C LYS A 139 -2.72 -3.04 19.42
N HIS A 140 -2.07 -4.14 19.05
CA HIS A 140 -2.15 -4.72 17.69
C HIS A 140 -1.75 -3.76 16.55
N TRP A 141 -0.83 -2.84 16.83
CA TRP A 141 -0.40 -1.84 15.86
C TRP A 141 0.10 -2.43 14.52
N ARG A 142 0.61 -3.67 14.53
CA ARG A 142 1.06 -4.34 13.29
C ARG A 142 -0.07 -4.66 12.32
N THR A 143 -1.27 -4.93 12.83
CA THR A 143 -2.40 -5.44 12.04
C THR A 143 -3.61 -4.50 12.04
N ASN A 144 -3.63 -3.50 12.90
CA ASN A 144 -4.76 -2.60 13.07
C ASN A 144 -4.52 -1.25 12.38
N ALA A 145 -5.16 -1.05 11.24
CA ALA A 145 -5.07 0.19 10.47
C ALA A 145 -5.48 1.43 11.28
N THR A 146 -6.53 1.33 12.12
CA THR A 146 -7.01 2.46 12.95
C THR A 146 -5.94 2.91 13.94
N THR A 147 -5.20 1.98 14.56
CA THR A 147 -4.08 2.29 15.46
C THR A 147 -2.96 3.00 14.70
N GLN A 148 -2.59 2.51 13.52
CA GLN A 148 -1.55 3.13 12.69
C GLN A 148 -1.95 4.54 12.23
N ILE A 149 -3.20 4.71 11.78
CA ILE A 149 -3.76 6.00 11.37
C ILE A 149 -3.73 6.98 12.56
N ARG A 150 -4.21 6.57 13.72
CA ARG A 150 -4.22 7.41 14.93
C ARG A 150 -2.82 7.87 15.30
N TRP A 151 -1.84 6.97 15.26
CA TRP A 151 -0.46 7.30 15.52
C TRP A 151 0.08 8.29 14.50
N GLY A 152 -0.10 8.02 13.21
CA GLY A 152 0.38 8.89 12.14
C GLY A 152 -0.22 10.30 12.19
N LEU A 153 -1.52 10.41 12.49
CA LEU A 153 -2.17 11.72 12.67
C LEU A 153 -1.61 12.48 13.88
N ARG A 154 -1.34 11.80 15.01
CA ARG A 154 -0.66 12.40 16.16
C ARG A 154 0.75 12.87 15.81
N TYR A 155 1.51 12.05 15.09
CA TYR A 155 2.83 12.41 14.62
C TYR A 155 2.80 13.66 13.73
N ILE A 156 1.91 13.70 12.73
CA ILE A 156 1.73 14.88 11.87
C ILE A 156 1.36 16.10 12.71
N LYS A 157 0.44 15.96 13.69
CA LYS A 157 0.04 17.07 14.55
C LYS A 157 1.21 17.63 15.35
N SER A 158 2.02 16.77 15.96
CA SER A 158 3.14 17.19 16.80
C SER A 158 4.32 17.75 16.01
N ARG A 159 4.60 17.19 14.83
CA ARG A 159 5.79 17.54 14.04
C ARG A 159 5.56 18.67 13.06
N TYR A 160 4.39 18.68 12.43
CA TYR A 160 4.07 19.58 11.30
C TYR A 160 2.85 20.46 11.57
N GLY A 161 2.06 20.17 12.59
CA GLY A 161 0.83 20.89 12.90
C GLY A 161 -0.37 20.37 12.08
N TYR A 162 -0.21 20.15 10.77
CA TYR A 162 -1.28 19.67 9.90
C TYR A 162 -0.76 18.95 8.64
N PRO A 163 -1.60 18.12 7.97
CA PRO A 163 -1.19 17.27 6.86
C PRO A 163 -0.54 17.99 5.67
N ARG A 164 -1.01 19.19 5.33
CA ARG A 164 -0.45 19.95 4.22
C ARG A 164 1.04 20.22 4.42
N ARG A 165 1.45 20.64 5.63
CA ARG A 165 2.87 20.89 5.92
C ARG A 165 3.71 19.61 5.89
N ALA A 166 3.15 18.48 6.34
CA ALA A 166 3.84 17.20 6.23
C ALA A 166 4.05 16.80 4.77
N TRP A 167 3.05 17.00 3.92
CA TRP A 167 3.15 16.75 2.49
C TRP A 167 4.15 17.67 1.79
N ASP A 168 4.14 18.96 2.10
CA ASP A 168 5.08 19.92 1.53
C ASP A 168 6.52 19.59 1.95
N HIS A 169 6.73 19.12 3.20
CA HIS A 169 8.01 18.62 3.67
C HIS A 169 8.46 17.35 2.94
N GLU A 170 7.55 16.39 2.74
CA GLU A 170 7.81 15.17 1.96
C GLU A 170 8.24 15.51 0.52
N LEU A 171 7.60 16.50 -0.10
CA LEU A 171 7.97 16.93 -1.46
C LEU A 171 9.37 17.57 -1.51
N ALA A 172 9.72 18.34 -0.49
CA ALA A 172 10.99 19.05 -0.45
C ALA A 172 12.18 18.16 -0.07
N TYR A 173 11.98 17.19 0.81
CA TYR A 173 13.07 16.43 1.43
C TYR A 173 12.99 14.91 1.21
N GLY A 174 11.87 14.39 0.68
CA GLY A 174 11.66 12.97 0.44
C GLY A 174 11.39 12.15 1.72
N TRP A 175 10.97 12.80 2.80
CA TRP A 175 10.55 12.18 4.07
C TRP A 175 9.67 13.13 4.89
N TYR A 176 8.94 12.59 5.85
CA TYR A 176 8.14 13.39 6.79
C TYR A 176 8.20 12.82 8.20
#